data_b5a5c7edfdd89e0a4ac0f9a382901823
#
_entry.id   b5a5c7edfdd89e0a4ac0f9a382901823
#
_cell.length_a   1.000
_cell.length_b   1.000
_cell.length_c   1.000
_cell.angle_alpha   90.00
_cell.angle_beta   90.00
_cell.angle_gamma   90.00
#
_symmetry.space_group_name_H-M   'P 1'
#
loop_
_entity.id
_entity.type
_entity.pdbx_description
1 polymer ?
#
loop_
_entity_poly.entity_id
_entity_poly.type
_entity_poly.pdbx_seq_one_letter_code
_entity_poly.pdbx_strand_id
1 'polypeptide(L)'
;MVVVADWMNHRLSLWRLGDGTVWKHLGSEGTEPGQFSYPLALAVTGAGVLVVTDRNRVQVLTVDGAVLCVLDPTAVVGVGRLGGDLYGVALYPGTDEILVTDFINHRVVALSWSPEVCCYEQCCFHPSCFLVAVSAL
;
A
#
# COMPACT_ATOMS: atom_id res chain seq x y z
N MET A 1 16.00 9.72 -5.63
CA MET A 1 15.73 8.80 -4.52
C MET A 1 15.14 7.50 -5.09
N VAL A 2 15.57 6.35 -4.59
CA VAL A 2 14.96 5.05 -4.85
C VAL A 2 14.40 4.52 -3.54
N VAL A 3 13.22 3.93 -3.59
CA VAL A 3 12.61 3.23 -2.46
C VAL A 3 12.58 1.74 -2.79
N VAL A 4 12.98 0.91 -1.86
CA VAL A 4 13.07 -0.55 -2.01
C VAL A 4 12.25 -1.20 -0.89
N ALA A 5 11.37 -2.12 -1.26
CA ALA A 5 10.74 -3.03 -0.31
C ALA A 5 11.77 -4.08 0.11
N ASP A 6 12.30 -3.94 1.31
CA ASP A 6 13.32 -4.82 1.90
C ASP A 6 12.59 -5.95 2.65
N TRP A 7 12.07 -6.87 1.85
CA TRP A 7 11.10 -7.90 2.21
C TRP A 7 11.48 -8.69 3.47
N MET A 8 12.67 -9.28 3.47
CA MET A 8 13.16 -10.13 4.57
C MET A 8 13.50 -9.34 5.84
N ASN A 9 13.67 -8.04 5.72
CA ASN A 9 13.97 -7.16 6.86
C ASN A 9 12.75 -6.36 7.34
N HIS A 10 11.56 -6.66 6.80
CA HIS A 10 10.28 -6.07 7.24
C HIS A 10 10.29 -4.53 7.26
N ARG A 11 10.89 -3.91 6.22
CA ARG A 11 11.04 -2.45 6.15
C ARG A 11 11.11 -1.95 4.73
N LEU A 12 11.03 -0.63 4.57
CA LEU A 12 11.41 0.04 3.33
C LEU A 12 12.80 0.65 3.49
N SER A 13 13.60 0.58 2.45
CA SER A 13 14.93 1.20 2.39
C SER A 13 14.93 2.31 1.35
N LEU A 14 15.25 3.53 1.76
CA LEU A 14 15.33 4.71 0.91
C LEU A 14 16.79 5.00 0.59
N TRP A 15 17.11 5.11 -0.70
CA TRP A 15 18.46 5.24 -1.20
C TRP A 15 18.64 6.56 -1.95
N ARG A 16 19.81 7.17 -1.82
CA ARG A 16 20.23 8.31 -2.63
C ARG A 16 20.76 7.82 -3.97
N LEU A 17 20.23 8.37 -5.07
CA LEU A 17 20.69 7.99 -6.42
C LEU A 17 22.10 8.49 -6.74
N GLY A 18 22.52 9.60 -6.14
CA GLY A 18 23.77 10.25 -6.50
C GLY A 18 25.02 9.50 -6.04
N ASP A 19 24.96 8.87 -4.87
CA ASP A 19 26.09 8.18 -4.24
C ASP A 19 25.81 6.72 -3.90
N GLY A 20 24.59 6.25 -4.13
CA GLY A 20 24.20 4.87 -3.83
C GLY A 20 24.16 4.55 -2.33
N THR A 21 24.06 5.55 -1.47
CA THR A 21 24.00 5.33 -0.03
C THR A 21 22.57 5.21 0.48
N VAL A 22 22.38 4.45 1.55
CA VAL A 22 21.09 4.42 2.26
C VAL A 22 20.90 5.76 2.96
N TRP A 23 19.77 6.38 2.67
CA TRP A 23 19.37 7.59 3.38
C TRP A 23 18.61 7.28 4.66
N LYS A 24 17.66 6.34 4.59
CA LYS A 24 16.72 6.08 5.69
C LYS A 24 16.11 4.68 5.54
N HIS A 25 15.77 4.08 6.68
CA HIS A 25 14.87 2.94 6.75
C HIS A 25 13.53 3.39 7.35
N LEU A 26 12.43 2.84 6.84
CA LEU A 26 11.09 3.04 7.36
C LEU A 26 10.50 1.70 7.78
N GLY A 27 9.91 1.66 8.96
CA GLY A 27 9.21 0.50 9.50
C GLY A 27 10.11 -0.51 10.20
N SER A 28 9.45 -1.47 10.79
CA SER A 28 10.01 -2.63 11.49
C SER A 28 9.03 -3.78 11.36
N GLU A 29 9.42 -4.98 11.78
CA GLU A 29 8.50 -6.12 11.81
C GLU A 29 7.31 -5.87 12.72
N GLY A 30 6.11 -6.14 12.23
CA GLY A 30 4.88 -6.06 13.01
C GLY A 30 3.62 -5.84 12.17
N THR A 31 2.50 -5.68 12.87
CA THR A 31 1.17 -5.52 12.27
C THR A 31 0.56 -4.14 12.49
N GLU A 32 1.18 -3.33 13.35
CA GLU A 32 0.73 -1.97 13.59
C GLU A 32 1.00 -1.08 12.36
N PRO A 33 0.32 0.02 12.19
CA PRO A 33 0.58 0.98 11.13
C PRO A 33 2.01 1.50 11.15
N GLY A 34 2.63 1.53 9.95
CA GLY A 34 4.04 1.86 9.82
C GLY A 34 5.00 0.72 10.13
N GLN A 35 4.51 -0.39 10.68
CA GLN A 35 5.23 -1.66 10.72
C GLN A 35 4.90 -2.47 9.47
N PHE A 36 5.74 -3.45 9.13
CA PHE A 36 5.55 -4.29 7.95
C PHE A 36 5.68 -5.77 8.29
N SER A 37 4.90 -6.59 7.57
CA SER A 37 5.02 -8.04 7.59
C SER A 37 5.28 -8.52 6.16
N TYR A 38 6.55 -8.55 5.75
CA TYR A 38 6.97 -8.90 4.41
C TYR A 38 6.45 -7.95 3.32
N PRO A 39 6.86 -6.67 3.28
CA PRO A 39 6.46 -5.74 2.24
C PRO A 39 6.97 -6.21 0.87
N LEU A 40 6.06 -6.42 -0.10
CA LEU A 40 6.38 -7.08 -1.36
C LEU A 40 6.58 -6.09 -2.51
N ALA A 41 5.62 -5.21 -2.71
CA ALA A 41 5.69 -4.24 -3.79
C ALA A 41 5.37 -2.83 -3.30
N LEU A 42 5.84 -1.85 -4.04
CA LEU A 42 5.57 -0.45 -3.77
C LEU A 42 5.37 0.33 -5.06
N ALA A 43 4.55 1.36 -4.97
CA ALA A 43 4.40 2.39 -5.97
C ALA A 43 4.54 3.77 -5.31
N VAL A 44 4.94 4.77 -6.10
CA VAL A 44 5.12 6.14 -5.62
C VAL A 44 4.21 7.05 -6.44
N THR A 45 3.36 7.82 -5.75
CA THR A 45 2.49 8.81 -6.42
C THR A 45 3.29 10.00 -6.93
N GLY A 46 2.72 10.79 -7.83
CA GLY A 46 3.32 12.05 -8.29
C GLY A 46 3.56 13.07 -7.16
N ALA A 47 2.83 12.96 -6.04
CA ALA A 47 3.01 13.76 -4.83
C ALA A 47 4.07 13.19 -3.87
N GLY A 48 4.73 12.09 -4.22
CA GLY A 48 5.76 11.47 -3.38
C GLY A 48 5.21 10.58 -2.25
N VAL A 49 3.94 10.19 -2.32
CA VAL A 49 3.34 9.27 -1.35
C VAL A 49 3.68 7.83 -1.74
N LEU A 50 4.06 7.03 -0.77
CA LEU A 50 4.40 5.62 -0.93
C LEU A 50 3.14 4.76 -0.73
N VAL A 51 2.88 3.86 -1.66
CA VAL A 51 1.83 2.85 -1.58
C VAL A 51 2.49 1.48 -1.55
N VAL A 52 2.29 0.73 -0.48
CA VAL A 52 3.03 -0.51 -0.20
C VAL A 52 2.06 -1.66 0.03
N THR A 53 2.23 -2.75 -0.71
CA THR A 53 1.59 -4.02 -0.36
C THR A 53 2.41 -4.71 0.73
N ASP A 54 1.75 -5.09 1.79
CA ASP A 54 2.34 -5.66 2.99
C ASP A 54 1.51 -6.87 3.41
N ARG A 55 1.95 -8.05 2.99
CA ARG A 55 1.24 -9.31 3.17
C ARG A 55 -0.20 -9.25 2.64
N ASN A 56 -1.18 -8.93 3.49
CA ASN A 56 -2.60 -8.92 3.16
C ASN A 56 -3.26 -7.53 3.28
N ARG A 57 -2.46 -6.47 3.38
CA ARG A 57 -2.95 -5.09 3.46
C ARG A 57 -2.17 -4.17 2.52
N VAL A 58 -2.71 -2.99 2.30
CA VAL A 58 -1.99 -1.90 1.63
C VAL A 58 -1.79 -0.77 2.61
N GLN A 59 -0.57 -0.29 2.73
CA GLN A 59 -0.26 0.88 3.53
C GLN A 59 0.09 2.05 2.61
N VAL A 60 -0.45 3.22 2.93
CA VAL A 60 -0.15 4.48 2.26
C VAL A 60 0.57 5.38 3.26
N LEU A 61 1.76 5.82 2.92
CA LEU A 61 2.61 6.58 3.84
C LEU A 61 3.45 7.64 3.12
N THR A 62 3.87 8.64 3.84
CA THR A 62 4.83 9.63 3.34
C THR A 62 6.24 9.08 3.30
N VAL A 63 7.13 9.73 2.54
CA VAL A 63 8.59 9.39 2.55
C VAL A 63 9.25 9.60 3.91
N ASP A 64 8.62 10.36 4.80
CA ASP A 64 9.09 10.54 6.18
C ASP A 64 8.62 9.43 7.13
N GLY A 65 7.70 8.58 6.67
CA GLY A 65 7.19 7.44 7.39
C GLY A 65 5.88 7.70 8.14
N ALA A 66 5.25 8.86 7.94
CA ALA A 66 3.92 9.09 8.48
C ALA A 66 2.90 8.25 7.71
N VAL A 67 2.13 7.44 8.43
CA VAL A 67 1.07 6.62 7.84
C VAL A 67 -0.14 7.49 7.55
N LEU A 68 -0.56 7.52 6.29
CA LEU A 68 -1.74 8.25 5.84
C LEU A 68 -2.98 7.36 5.85
N CYS A 69 -2.80 6.10 5.49
CA CYS A 69 -3.90 5.15 5.38
C CYS A 69 -3.41 3.71 5.51
N VAL A 70 -4.23 2.85 6.09
CA VAL A 70 -4.09 1.39 6.02
C VAL A 70 -5.38 0.82 5.43
N LEU A 71 -5.28 0.24 4.25
CA LEU A 71 -6.38 -0.44 3.59
C LEU A 71 -6.33 -1.92 3.98
N ASP A 72 -7.12 -2.26 5.00
CA ASP A 72 -7.27 -3.65 5.45
C ASP A 72 -8.28 -4.37 4.55
N PRO A 73 -7.89 -5.48 3.94
CA PRO A 73 -8.75 -6.23 3.04
C PRO A 73 -9.99 -6.84 3.68
N THR A 74 -10.02 -6.95 4.99
CA THR A 74 -11.21 -7.47 5.70
C THR A 74 -12.31 -6.41 5.81
N ALA A 75 -11.95 -5.14 5.65
CA ALA A 75 -12.86 -3.99 5.80
C ALA A 75 -13.43 -3.49 4.47
N VAL A 76 -12.99 -4.05 3.35
CA VAL A 76 -13.40 -3.53 2.05
C VAL A 76 -14.76 -4.06 1.63
N VAL A 77 -15.77 -3.20 1.69
CA VAL A 77 -17.14 -3.52 1.31
C VAL A 77 -17.24 -3.77 -0.21
N GLY A 78 -17.84 -4.90 -0.62
CA GLY A 78 -18.19 -5.17 -2.01
C GLY A 78 -17.20 -6.00 -2.81
N VAL A 79 -15.99 -6.29 -2.30
CA VAL A 79 -14.96 -7.05 -3.02
C VAL A 79 -14.73 -8.45 -2.43
N GLY A 80 -15.32 -8.70 -1.29
CA GLY A 80 -14.98 -9.87 -0.50
C GLY A 80 -13.56 -9.75 0.10
N ARG A 81 -13.19 -10.70 0.93
CA ARG A 81 -11.88 -10.72 1.57
C ARG A 81 -10.77 -10.79 0.51
N LEU A 82 -9.81 -9.87 0.55
CA LEU A 82 -8.58 -10.02 -0.22
C LEU A 82 -7.82 -11.26 0.26
N GLY A 83 -7.18 -11.96 -0.66
CA GLY A 83 -6.37 -13.14 -0.30
C GLY A 83 -5.16 -12.76 0.53
N GLY A 84 -4.53 -13.76 1.13
CA GLY A 84 -3.43 -13.56 2.08
C GLY A 84 -2.15 -12.96 1.50
N ASP A 85 -2.01 -12.87 0.17
CA ASP A 85 -0.78 -12.38 -0.47
C ASP A 85 -1.11 -11.38 -1.59
N LEU A 86 -0.82 -10.11 -1.32
CA LEU A 86 -0.90 -9.02 -2.27
C LEU A 86 0.49 -8.79 -2.87
N TYR A 87 0.73 -9.29 -4.10
CA TYR A 87 2.06 -9.26 -4.69
C TYR A 87 2.42 -7.97 -5.39
N GLY A 88 1.53 -7.44 -6.21
CA GLY A 88 1.82 -6.28 -7.04
C GLY A 88 0.97 -5.08 -6.66
N VAL A 89 1.52 -3.89 -6.85
CA VAL A 89 0.80 -2.63 -6.75
C VAL A 89 1.20 -1.73 -7.90
N ALA A 90 0.23 -1.04 -8.48
CA ALA A 90 0.43 -0.01 -9.48
C ALA A 90 -0.56 1.14 -9.25
N LEU A 91 -0.24 2.29 -9.77
CA LEU A 91 -1.14 3.45 -9.77
C LEU A 91 -1.77 3.57 -11.15
N TYR A 92 -3.08 3.78 -11.20
CA TYR A 92 -3.74 4.05 -12.48
C TYR A 92 -3.43 5.48 -12.93
N PRO A 93 -2.87 5.67 -14.14
CA PRO A 93 -2.42 6.98 -14.59
C PRO A 93 -3.53 8.02 -14.59
N GLY A 94 -3.28 9.17 -13.97
CA GLY A 94 -4.21 10.30 -13.92
C GLY A 94 -5.34 10.19 -12.90
N THR A 95 -5.29 9.19 -12.04
CA THR A 95 -6.24 9.00 -10.94
C THR A 95 -5.50 8.71 -9.63
N ASP A 96 -6.23 8.69 -8.52
CA ASP A 96 -5.73 8.23 -7.21
C ASP A 96 -6.07 6.75 -6.97
N GLU A 97 -6.38 6.01 -8.04
CA GLU A 97 -6.68 4.59 -7.94
C GLU A 97 -5.40 3.75 -7.82
N ILE A 98 -5.43 2.86 -6.86
CA ILE A 98 -4.38 1.88 -6.59
C ILE A 98 -4.85 0.53 -7.13
N LEU A 99 -4.11 -0.04 -8.06
CA LEU A 99 -4.34 -1.39 -8.58
C LEU A 99 -3.48 -2.38 -7.79
N VAL A 100 -4.09 -3.40 -7.23
CA VAL A 100 -3.42 -4.42 -6.41
C VAL A 100 -3.71 -5.80 -6.97
N THR A 101 -2.68 -6.64 -7.08
CA THR A 101 -2.88 -8.04 -7.45
C THR A 101 -3.21 -8.89 -6.22
N ASP A 102 -4.39 -9.45 -6.21
CA ASP A 102 -4.88 -10.40 -5.21
C ASP A 102 -4.63 -11.82 -5.73
N PHE A 103 -3.43 -12.32 -5.45
CA PHE A 103 -2.93 -13.57 -6.03
C PHE A 103 -3.78 -14.79 -5.67
N ILE A 104 -4.16 -14.91 -4.41
CA ILE A 104 -4.93 -16.07 -3.94
C ILE A 104 -6.32 -16.13 -4.58
N ASN A 105 -6.93 -14.99 -4.89
CA ASN A 105 -8.25 -14.93 -5.52
C ASN A 105 -8.18 -14.75 -7.05
N HIS A 106 -6.98 -14.84 -7.65
CA HIS A 106 -6.78 -14.72 -9.10
C HIS A 106 -7.42 -13.48 -9.73
N ARG A 107 -7.24 -12.30 -9.09
CA ARG A 107 -7.86 -11.05 -9.56
C ARG A 107 -6.95 -9.83 -9.35
N VAL A 108 -7.30 -8.75 -10.04
CA VAL A 108 -6.79 -7.41 -9.77
C VAL A 108 -7.91 -6.61 -9.11
N VAL A 109 -7.57 -5.88 -8.09
CA VAL A 109 -8.52 -5.05 -7.33
C VAL A 109 -8.09 -3.60 -7.45
N ALA A 110 -9.05 -2.72 -7.80
CA ALA A 110 -8.84 -1.28 -7.76
C ALA A 110 -9.32 -0.74 -6.41
N LEU A 111 -8.45 0.00 -5.75
CA LEU A 111 -8.69 0.65 -4.46
C LEU A 111 -8.60 2.16 -4.66
N SER A 112 -9.64 2.88 -4.28
CA SER A 112 -9.59 4.34 -4.23
C SER A 112 -9.21 4.79 -2.83
N TRP A 113 -8.32 5.75 -2.74
CA TRP A 113 -7.99 6.42 -1.50
C TRP A 113 -7.89 7.93 -1.72
N SER A 114 -8.17 8.71 -0.70
CA SER A 114 -7.85 10.14 -0.70
C SER A 114 -7.34 10.54 0.68
N PRO A 115 -6.44 11.53 0.76
CA PRO A 115 -5.96 12.03 2.03
C PRO A 115 -7.06 12.57 2.95
N GLU A 116 -8.18 12.98 2.36
CA GLU A 116 -9.33 13.56 3.07
C GLU A 116 -10.24 12.50 3.68
N VAL A 117 -10.22 11.29 3.14
CA VAL A 117 -11.11 10.19 3.53
C VAL A 117 -10.41 9.16 4.40
N CYS A 118 -9.11 9.06 4.28
CA CYS A 118 -8.30 8.08 4.99
C CYS A 118 -7.63 8.69 6.23
N CYS A 119 -8.41 9.03 7.24
CA CYS A 119 -7.86 9.26 8.58
C CYS A 119 -7.75 7.91 9.29
N TYR A 120 -6.57 7.59 9.78
CA TYR A 120 -6.17 6.33 10.40
C TYR A 120 -7.19 5.75 11.41
N GLU A 121 -7.94 6.58 12.10
CA GLU A 121 -8.93 6.16 13.11
C GLU A 121 -10.33 5.85 12.54
N GLN A 122 -10.63 6.14 11.26
CA GLN A 122 -11.98 6.03 10.70
C GLN A 122 -12.07 5.35 9.33
N CYS A 123 -10.97 4.96 8.71
CA CYS A 123 -10.98 4.40 7.36
C CYS A 123 -11.78 3.10 7.17
N CYS A 124 -11.96 2.32 8.22
CA CYS A 124 -12.66 1.04 8.14
C CYS A 124 -14.18 1.15 7.95
N PHE A 125 -14.78 2.33 8.10
CA PHE A 125 -16.24 2.48 8.12
C PHE A 125 -16.79 3.65 7.28
N HIS A 126 -15.94 4.39 6.52
CA HIS A 126 -16.46 5.52 5.76
C HIS A 126 -17.06 5.06 4.42
N PRO A 127 -18.32 5.47 4.09
CA PRO A 127 -19.01 5.05 2.85
C PRO A 127 -18.32 5.49 1.56
N SER A 128 -17.34 6.41 1.63
CA SER A 128 -16.59 6.92 0.48
C SER A 128 -15.29 6.15 0.20
N CYS A 129 -14.93 5.17 1.01
CA CYS A 129 -13.92 4.18 0.66
C CYS A 129 -14.55 3.17 -0.31
N PHE A 130 -14.93 3.64 -1.50
CA PHE A 130 -15.50 2.78 -2.52
C PHE A 130 -14.38 2.00 -3.22
N LEU A 131 -14.57 0.72 -3.25
CA LEU A 131 -13.80 -0.22 -4.02
C LEU A 131 -14.51 -0.49 -5.33
N VAL A 132 -13.85 -0.25 -6.44
CA VAL A 132 -14.28 -0.77 -7.73
C VAL A 132 -13.48 -2.04 -7.97
N ALA A 133 -14.12 -3.18 -7.81
CA ALA A 133 -13.53 -4.43 -8.25
C ALA A 133 -13.62 -4.50 -9.78
N VAL A 134 -12.48 -4.51 -10.44
CA VAL A 134 -12.40 -4.91 -11.84
C VAL A 134 -12.10 -6.40 -11.85
N SER A 135 -13.08 -7.20 -12.20
CA SER A 135 -12.84 -8.62 -12.45
C SER A 135 -11.91 -8.75 -13.65
N ALA A 136 -10.79 -9.44 -13.47
CA ALA A 136 -9.94 -9.82 -14.59
C ALA A 136 -10.70 -10.69 -15.57
N LEU A 137 -10.45 -10.42 -16.84
CA LEU A 137 -10.85 -11.24 -17.99
C LEU A 137 -10.24 -12.64 -17.91
#